data_d6004b7e9683322291b00e45dd7f3782
#
_entry.id   d6004b7e9683322291b00e45dd7f3782
#
_cell.length_a   1.000
_cell.length_b   1.000
_cell.length_c   1.000
_cell.angle_alpha   90.00
_cell.angle_beta   90.00
_cell.angle_gamma   90.00
#
_symmetry.space_group_name_H-M   'P 1'
#
loop_
_entity.id
_entity.type
_entity.pdbx_description
1 polymer ?
#
loop_
_entity_poly.entity_id
_entity_poly.type
_entity_poly.pdbx_seq_one_letter_code
_entity_poly.pdbx_strand_id
1 'polypeptide(L)'
;MRKPLQACVVGVAGLCWWPGAMAQSMEDAPGQVRTQATLEARHEWLDSGMEDWNAIRLGFSRTGTWTRGWYGALVRESRFGASDTGIELGGFVPLDDRWLLQLEGGAVSDAGFLPHGYAEARITRRLADGWLLSGAARTAHYPTAHVRRGSLDVERYVGTWRLAYGYDLTRLHGARLGSHEVSIDRYYGDRDVVGLRLGHGKEASQRPGGVLVAAGVSAAWVRGTHWFSPRWALDWSAGHVAQDVGYDRTWMQLGLRREF
;
A
#
# COMPACT_ATOMS: atom_id res chain seq x y z
N MET A 1 10.21 28.09 -0.36
CA MET A 1 9.09 27.18 -0.10
C MET A 1 9.56 25.78 -0.52
N ARG A 2 9.90 24.91 0.42
CA ARG A 2 10.34 23.53 0.16
C ARG A 2 9.12 22.64 0.28
N LYS A 3 8.70 22.00 -0.82
CA LYS A 3 7.56 21.07 -0.88
C LYS A 3 7.93 19.69 -0.32
N PRO A 4 6.95 18.95 0.22
CA PRO A 4 7.17 17.74 0.98
C PRO A 4 7.48 16.52 0.14
N LEU A 5 8.10 15.57 0.76
CA LEU A 5 8.50 14.28 0.23
C LEU A 5 7.55 13.19 0.72
N GLN A 6 6.97 12.45 -0.21
CA GLN A 6 6.08 11.32 0.08
C GLN A 6 6.69 10.02 -0.43
N ALA A 7 6.82 9.01 0.42
CA ALA A 7 7.20 7.68 0.03
C ALA A 7 5.96 6.77 -0.04
N CYS A 8 5.73 6.16 -1.18
CA CYS A 8 4.65 5.21 -1.40
C CYS A 8 5.19 3.88 -1.86
N VAL A 9 4.69 2.82 -1.29
CA VAL A 9 5.00 1.45 -1.68
C VAL A 9 3.75 0.75 -2.13
N VAL A 10 3.83 0.16 -3.28
CA VAL A 10 2.77 -0.67 -3.84
C VAL A 10 3.35 -2.01 -4.27
N GLY A 11 2.81 -3.08 -3.74
CA GLY A 11 2.92 -4.39 -4.32
C GLY A 11 1.60 -4.72 -4.99
N VAL A 12 1.61 -5.08 -6.25
CA VAL A 12 0.46 -5.59 -6.96
C VAL A 12 0.28 -7.05 -6.56
N ALA A 13 -0.86 -7.41 -6.11
CA ALA A 13 -1.34 -8.70 -5.65
C ALA A 13 -1.27 -8.98 -4.15
N GLY A 14 -2.35 -8.70 -3.51
CA GLY A 14 -2.68 -9.23 -2.19
C GLY A 14 -2.14 -8.40 -1.03
N LEU A 15 -3.03 -7.57 -0.47
CA LEU A 15 -2.86 -6.97 0.85
C LEU A 15 -1.85 -5.83 0.99
N CYS A 16 -1.68 -4.99 0.01
CA CYS A 16 -1.14 -3.67 0.28
C CYS A 16 -2.27 -2.66 0.38
N TRP A 17 -2.95 -2.69 1.52
CA TRP A 17 -3.69 -1.54 1.96
C TRP A 17 -2.67 -0.43 2.16
N TRP A 18 -2.94 0.66 1.57
CA TRP A 18 -2.08 1.82 1.51
C TRP A 18 -1.93 2.48 2.87
N PRO A 19 -0.75 2.76 3.34
CA PRO A 19 -0.54 3.79 4.34
C PRO A 19 -0.54 5.18 3.66
N GLY A 20 -1.66 5.54 3.02
CA GLY A 20 -1.83 6.88 2.41
C GLY A 20 -1.73 8.02 3.43
N ALA A 21 -1.88 7.71 4.71
CA ALA A 21 -1.69 8.65 5.80
C ALA A 21 -0.24 9.16 5.94
N MET A 22 0.75 8.40 5.49
CA MET A 22 2.16 8.77 5.69
C MET A 22 2.66 9.81 4.71
N ALA A 23 2.07 9.86 3.54
CA ALA A 23 2.50 10.75 2.49
C ALA A 23 2.18 12.23 2.78
N GLN A 24 1.12 12.50 3.52
CA GLN A 24 0.69 13.87 3.85
C GLN A 24 1.41 14.46 5.08
N SER A 25 2.02 13.63 5.92
CA SER A 25 2.61 14.07 7.17
C SER A 25 3.92 14.86 7.05
N MET A 26 4.45 15.01 5.86
CA MET A 26 5.76 15.67 5.64
C MET A 26 5.66 17.16 5.29
N GLU A 27 4.47 17.74 5.14
CA GLU A 27 4.28 19.14 4.74
C GLU A 27 3.98 20.10 5.89
N ASP A 28 3.75 19.56 7.09
CA ASP A 28 3.26 20.36 8.21
C ASP A 28 4.35 21.07 9.00
N ALA A 29 3.94 22.21 9.59
CA ALA A 29 4.78 22.97 10.49
C ALA A 29 5.39 22.06 11.57
N PRO A 30 6.70 22.22 11.89
CA PRO A 30 7.34 21.43 12.93
C PRO A 30 6.56 21.52 14.25
N GLY A 31 6.11 20.37 14.77
CA GLY A 31 5.54 20.28 16.10
C GLY A 31 4.04 19.93 16.19
N GLN A 32 3.28 19.87 15.09
CA GLN A 32 1.88 19.46 15.17
C GLN A 32 1.74 17.92 15.20
N VAL A 33 1.10 17.42 16.26
CA VAL A 33 0.66 16.02 16.33
C VAL A 33 -0.65 15.88 15.57
N ARG A 34 -0.69 14.99 14.58
CA ARG A 34 -1.91 14.64 13.85
C ARG A 34 -2.40 13.27 14.27
N THR A 35 -3.66 13.19 14.57
CA THR A 35 -4.36 11.94 14.86
C THR A 35 -5.45 11.77 13.83
N GLN A 36 -5.49 10.63 13.17
CA GLN A 36 -6.46 10.34 12.12
C GLN A 36 -7.10 8.97 12.34
N ALA A 37 -8.39 8.88 12.00
CA ALA A 37 -9.10 7.61 11.83
C ALA A 37 -9.55 7.48 10.39
N THR A 38 -9.54 6.26 9.85
CA THR A 38 -9.99 5.94 8.49
C THR A 38 -10.95 4.76 8.51
N LEU A 39 -12.00 4.82 7.72
CA LEU A 39 -12.87 3.69 7.41
C LEU A 39 -12.85 3.51 5.90
N GLU A 40 -12.45 2.34 5.44
CA GLU A 40 -12.31 2.04 4.02
C GLU A 40 -13.11 0.78 3.67
N ALA A 41 -13.72 0.78 2.49
CA ALA A 41 -14.40 -0.37 1.91
C ALA A 41 -13.88 -0.58 0.49
N ARG A 42 -13.62 -1.84 0.12
CA ARG A 42 -13.17 -2.26 -1.20
C ARG A 42 -14.02 -3.39 -1.70
N HIS A 43 -14.34 -3.34 -2.99
CA HIS A 43 -15.00 -4.40 -3.73
C HIS A 43 -14.21 -4.73 -4.98
N GLU A 44 -14.03 -6.02 -5.27
CA GLU A 44 -13.32 -6.53 -6.45
C GLU A 44 -14.21 -7.50 -7.19
N TRP A 45 -14.51 -7.17 -8.45
CA TRP A 45 -15.22 -8.04 -9.39
C TRP A 45 -14.25 -8.98 -10.09
N LEU A 46 -14.57 -10.26 -10.13
CA LEU A 46 -13.79 -11.29 -10.79
C LEU A 46 -14.51 -11.74 -12.07
N ASP A 47 -13.80 -11.80 -13.20
CA ASP A 47 -14.42 -12.10 -14.51
C ASP A 47 -14.77 -13.58 -14.75
N SER A 48 -14.23 -14.49 -13.96
CA SER A 48 -14.31 -15.94 -14.17
C SER A 48 -15.51 -16.64 -13.54
N GLY A 49 -16.53 -15.87 -13.09
CA GLY A 49 -17.70 -16.41 -12.39
C GLY A 49 -17.40 -16.89 -10.96
N MET A 50 -16.23 -16.54 -10.42
CA MET A 50 -15.89 -16.73 -9.01
C MET A 50 -16.57 -15.65 -8.18
N GLU A 51 -16.74 -15.94 -6.88
CA GLU A 51 -17.27 -14.94 -5.93
C GLU A 51 -16.35 -13.72 -5.83
N ASP A 52 -16.98 -12.55 -5.86
CA ASP A 52 -16.32 -11.26 -5.70
C ASP A 52 -15.63 -11.14 -4.35
N TRP A 53 -14.58 -10.32 -4.30
CA TRP A 53 -13.88 -10.06 -3.06
C TRP A 53 -14.35 -8.76 -2.43
N ASN A 54 -14.39 -8.78 -1.11
CA ASN A 54 -14.75 -7.60 -0.33
C ASN A 54 -13.76 -7.39 0.79
N ALA A 55 -13.51 -6.14 1.15
CA ALA A 55 -12.69 -5.82 2.29
C ALA A 55 -13.20 -4.56 3.00
N ILE A 56 -13.09 -4.55 4.33
CA ILE A 56 -13.33 -3.39 5.19
C ILE A 56 -12.10 -3.21 6.06
N ARG A 57 -11.67 -1.96 6.22
CA ARG A 57 -10.54 -1.59 7.06
C ARG A 57 -10.91 -0.41 7.96
N LEU A 58 -10.66 -0.55 9.24
CA LEU A 58 -10.72 0.52 10.22
C LEU A 58 -9.31 0.85 10.67
N GLY A 59 -8.79 1.98 10.25
CA GLY A 59 -7.45 2.44 10.51
C GLY A 59 -7.40 3.56 11.55
N PHE A 60 -6.29 3.63 12.26
CA PHE A 60 -5.95 4.72 13.15
C PHE A 60 -4.47 5.05 13.01
N SER A 61 -4.13 6.33 13.00
CA SER A 61 -2.74 6.78 12.94
C SER A 61 -2.50 7.99 13.83
N ARG A 62 -1.29 8.08 14.35
CA ARG A 62 -0.80 9.26 15.06
C ARG A 62 0.61 9.58 14.58
N THR A 63 0.72 10.73 13.96
CA THR A 63 1.99 11.27 13.47
C THR A 63 2.38 12.43 14.39
N GLY A 64 3.55 12.32 14.99
CA GLY A 64 4.16 13.41 15.76
C GLY A 64 4.82 14.40 14.82
N THR A 65 6.01 14.91 15.20
CA THR A 65 6.83 15.66 14.25
C THR A 65 6.93 14.87 12.94
N TRP A 66 6.81 15.53 11.82
CA TRP A 66 6.61 15.09 10.43
C TRP A 66 7.34 13.82 9.93
N THR A 67 8.20 13.22 10.74
CA THR A 67 8.96 12.02 10.38
C THR A 67 8.83 10.88 11.40
N ARG A 68 8.03 11.03 12.44
CA ARG A 68 7.82 9.99 13.47
C ARG A 68 6.34 9.75 13.70
N GLY A 69 5.94 8.51 13.63
CA GLY A 69 4.54 8.14 13.85
C GLY A 69 4.34 6.65 13.96
N TRP A 70 3.13 6.28 14.31
CA TRP A 70 2.66 4.91 14.31
C TRP A 70 1.23 4.84 13.76
N TYR A 71 0.84 3.69 13.30
CA TYR A 71 -0.48 3.39 12.80
C TYR A 71 -0.88 1.95 13.10
N GLY A 72 -2.16 1.70 13.07
CA GLY A 72 -2.71 0.36 13.18
C GLY A 72 -4.03 0.26 12.46
N ALA A 73 -4.46 -0.95 12.15
CA ALA A 73 -5.75 -1.21 11.55
C ALA A 73 -6.32 -2.56 11.96
N LEU A 74 -7.64 -2.63 11.95
CA LEU A 74 -8.42 -3.86 11.89
C LEU A 74 -8.85 -4.06 10.45
N VAL A 75 -8.65 -5.26 9.93
CA VAL A 75 -8.95 -5.62 8.55
C VAL A 75 -9.87 -6.84 8.55
N ARG A 76 -10.92 -6.79 7.75
CA ARG A 76 -11.75 -7.94 7.44
C ARG A 76 -11.86 -8.07 5.93
N GLU A 77 -11.52 -9.23 5.41
CA GLU A 77 -11.62 -9.53 3.98
C GLU A 77 -12.43 -10.80 3.74
N SER A 78 -13.11 -10.83 2.60
CA SER A 78 -13.82 -12.01 2.10
C SER A 78 -13.34 -12.31 0.70
N ARG A 79 -12.94 -13.56 0.44
CA ARG A 79 -12.47 -14.05 -0.85
C ARG A 79 -12.91 -15.50 -1.05
N PHE A 80 -13.44 -15.83 -2.23
CA PHE A 80 -13.81 -17.21 -2.57
C PHE A 80 -14.70 -17.89 -1.52
N GLY A 81 -15.66 -17.15 -0.92
CA GLY A 81 -16.55 -17.68 0.11
C GLY A 81 -15.96 -17.79 1.53
N ALA A 82 -14.68 -17.51 1.72
CA ALA A 82 -14.03 -17.46 3.02
C ALA A 82 -13.90 -16.02 3.53
N SER A 83 -13.77 -15.84 4.84
CA SER A 83 -13.54 -14.51 5.46
C SER A 83 -12.44 -14.60 6.51
N ASP A 84 -11.46 -13.72 6.41
CA ASP A 84 -10.39 -13.57 7.38
C ASP A 84 -10.49 -12.21 8.07
N THR A 85 -10.06 -12.17 9.35
CA THR A 85 -9.97 -10.94 10.13
C THR A 85 -8.60 -10.84 10.76
N GLY A 86 -7.96 -9.69 10.61
CA GLY A 86 -6.60 -9.47 11.09
C GLY A 86 -6.37 -8.09 11.65
N ILE A 87 -5.18 -7.94 12.21
CA ILE A 87 -4.66 -6.66 12.71
C ILE A 87 -3.37 -6.33 11.98
N GLU A 88 -3.14 -5.04 11.79
CA GLU A 88 -1.91 -4.48 11.25
C GLU A 88 -1.39 -3.41 12.20
N LEU A 89 -0.09 -3.36 12.41
CA LEU A 89 0.59 -2.35 13.20
C LEU A 89 1.86 -1.93 12.48
N GLY A 90 2.15 -0.65 12.51
CA GLY A 90 3.38 -0.13 11.93
C GLY A 90 3.78 1.19 12.54
N GLY A 91 5.00 1.60 12.22
CA GLY A 91 5.51 2.88 12.62
C GLY A 91 6.73 3.26 11.80
N PHE A 92 7.08 4.54 11.89
CA PHE A 92 8.24 5.08 11.21
C PHE A 92 8.97 6.07 12.10
N VAL A 93 10.28 6.10 11.95
CA VAL A 93 11.17 6.94 12.75
C VAL A 93 12.33 7.44 11.88
N PRO A 94 12.68 8.74 11.93
CA PRO A 94 13.89 9.21 11.31
C PRO A 94 15.09 8.65 12.08
N LEU A 95 16.07 8.14 11.35
CA LEU A 95 17.37 7.76 11.90
C LEU A 95 18.29 8.98 11.94
N ASP A 96 18.16 9.84 10.94
CA ASP A 96 18.79 11.17 10.84
C ASP A 96 17.98 12.06 9.86
N ASP A 97 18.56 13.19 9.42
CA ASP A 97 17.92 14.14 8.49
C ASP A 97 17.69 13.57 7.08
N ARG A 98 18.31 12.46 6.74
CA ARG A 98 18.26 11.84 5.41
C ARG A 98 17.65 10.46 5.39
N TRP A 99 17.65 9.74 6.51
CA TRP A 99 17.22 8.36 6.59
C TRP A 99 15.96 8.22 7.42
N LEU A 100 14.99 7.48 6.88
CA LEU A 100 13.76 7.09 7.54
C LEU A 100 13.67 5.56 7.59
N LEU A 101 13.46 5.01 8.77
CA LEU A 101 13.13 3.59 8.97
C LEU A 101 11.63 3.46 9.20
N GLN A 102 11.01 2.52 8.50
CA GLN A 102 9.64 2.08 8.70
C GLN A 102 9.64 0.59 9.01
N LEU A 103 8.85 0.20 10.00
CA LEU A 103 8.58 -1.19 10.35
C LEU A 103 7.08 -1.42 10.37
N GLU A 104 6.64 -2.55 9.84
CA GLU A 104 5.24 -2.96 9.80
C GLU A 104 5.12 -4.45 10.04
N GLY A 105 4.03 -4.87 10.64
CA GLY A 105 3.67 -6.27 10.79
C GLY A 105 2.16 -6.44 10.95
N GLY A 106 1.68 -7.64 10.69
CA GLY A 106 0.28 -7.99 10.85
C GLY A 106 0.11 -9.45 11.19
N ALA A 107 -1.05 -9.76 11.75
CA ALA A 107 -1.43 -11.12 12.11
C ALA A 107 -2.92 -11.35 11.87
N VAL A 108 -3.26 -12.57 11.49
CA VAL A 108 -4.63 -13.03 11.23
C VAL A 108 -4.88 -14.28 12.07
N SER A 109 -6.00 -14.30 12.81
CA SER A 109 -6.45 -15.51 13.47
C SER A 109 -7.16 -16.39 12.45
N ASP A 110 -6.90 -17.70 12.50
CA ASP A 110 -7.58 -18.69 11.63
C ASP A 110 -7.53 -18.34 10.13
N ALA A 111 -6.35 -17.95 9.66
CA ALA A 111 -6.14 -17.50 8.29
C ALA A 111 -6.49 -18.59 7.27
N GLY A 112 -7.50 -18.34 6.43
CA GLY A 112 -7.89 -19.18 5.32
C GLY A 112 -7.17 -18.82 4.02
N PHE A 113 -6.93 -17.54 3.81
CA PHE A 113 -6.28 -17.02 2.60
C PHE A 113 -5.32 -15.85 2.89
N LEU A 114 -5.53 -15.07 3.95
CA LEU A 114 -4.56 -14.08 4.40
C LEU A 114 -3.32 -14.74 5.01
N PRO A 115 -2.19 -14.04 5.14
CA PRO A 115 -1.06 -14.60 5.88
C PRO A 115 -1.40 -14.69 7.37
N HIS A 116 -1.04 -15.80 8.02
CA HIS A 116 -1.07 -15.91 9.47
C HIS A 116 -0.31 -14.77 10.14
N GLY A 117 0.77 -14.33 9.52
CA GLY A 117 1.52 -13.17 9.94
C GLY A 117 2.50 -12.71 8.87
N TYR A 118 2.85 -11.43 8.95
CA TYR A 118 3.90 -10.85 8.13
C TYR A 118 4.71 -9.80 8.90
N ALA A 119 5.91 -9.53 8.40
CA ALA A 119 6.74 -8.42 8.83
C ALA A 119 7.40 -7.77 7.61
N GLU A 120 7.51 -6.44 7.63
CA GLU A 120 8.22 -5.65 6.63
C GLU A 120 9.12 -4.63 7.33
N ALA A 121 10.32 -4.43 6.79
CA ALA A 121 11.21 -3.34 7.12
C ALA A 121 11.54 -2.57 5.83
N ARG A 122 11.43 -1.25 5.91
CA ARG A 122 11.74 -0.33 4.81
C ARG A 122 12.68 0.74 5.28
N ILE A 123 13.68 1.02 4.48
CA ILE A 123 14.59 2.15 4.70
C ILE A 123 14.50 3.09 3.49
N THR A 124 14.32 4.37 3.76
CA THR A 124 14.24 5.42 2.73
C THR A 124 15.34 6.43 2.95
N ARG A 125 16.07 6.75 1.89
CA ARG A 125 17.10 7.78 1.87
C ARG A 125 16.66 8.97 1.05
N ARG A 126 16.73 10.15 1.63
CA ARG A 126 16.59 11.41 0.92
C ARG A 126 17.92 11.75 0.25
N LEU A 127 17.91 11.85 -1.06
CA LEU A 127 19.00 12.33 -1.88
C LEU A 127 18.84 13.84 -2.12
N ALA A 128 19.75 14.45 -2.92
CA ALA A 128 19.61 15.84 -3.31
C ALA A 128 18.43 16.05 -4.27
N ASP A 129 17.95 17.29 -4.36
CA ASP A 129 17.03 17.78 -5.40
C ASP A 129 15.70 17.01 -5.54
N GLY A 130 15.12 16.58 -4.45
CA GLY A 130 13.81 15.90 -4.44
C GLY A 130 13.83 14.46 -4.90
N TRP A 131 14.98 13.79 -4.92
CA TRP A 131 15.09 12.36 -5.12
C TRP A 131 14.98 11.60 -3.80
N LEU A 132 14.24 10.49 -3.83
CA LEU A 132 14.22 9.47 -2.78
C LEU A 132 14.62 8.12 -3.35
N LEU A 133 15.34 7.36 -2.55
CA LEU A 133 15.65 5.97 -2.80
C LEU A 133 15.17 5.16 -1.59
N SER A 134 14.38 4.12 -1.85
CA SER A 134 13.88 3.22 -0.80
C SER A 134 14.21 1.79 -1.11
N GLY A 135 14.52 1.02 -0.07
CA GLY A 135 14.63 -0.43 -0.13
C GLY A 135 13.77 -1.06 0.95
N ALA A 136 13.09 -2.17 0.63
CA ALA A 136 12.30 -2.90 1.61
C ALA A 136 12.54 -4.41 1.54
N ALA A 137 12.30 -5.09 2.66
CA ALA A 137 12.24 -6.53 2.76
C ALA A 137 10.99 -6.94 3.55
N ARG A 138 10.20 -7.84 2.96
CA ARG A 138 8.97 -8.39 3.56
C ARG A 138 9.03 -9.91 3.60
N THR A 139 8.53 -10.46 4.68
CA THR A 139 8.26 -11.89 4.82
C THR A 139 6.82 -12.10 5.25
N ALA A 140 6.13 -13.07 4.64
CA ALA A 140 4.74 -13.39 4.96
C ALA A 140 4.54 -14.91 4.97
N HIS A 141 3.84 -15.40 5.97
CA HIS A 141 3.52 -16.81 6.14
C HIS A 141 2.05 -17.05 5.86
N TYR A 142 1.74 -17.56 4.68
CA TYR A 142 0.39 -17.95 4.26
C TYR A 142 0.07 -19.40 4.66
N PRO A 143 -1.21 -19.80 4.70
CA PRO A 143 -1.59 -21.19 4.98
C PRO A 143 -0.89 -22.22 4.09
N THR A 144 -0.63 -21.85 2.83
CA THR A 144 -0.09 -22.76 1.80
C THR A 144 1.35 -22.42 1.37
N ALA A 145 1.91 -21.29 1.78
CA ALA A 145 3.22 -20.85 1.30
C ALA A 145 3.89 -19.85 2.22
N HIS A 146 5.21 -19.82 2.12
CA HIS A 146 6.03 -18.74 2.67
C HIS A 146 6.51 -17.84 1.52
N VAL A 147 6.17 -16.55 1.58
CA VAL A 147 6.51 -15.55 0.58
C VAL A 147 7.54 -14.58 1.14
N ARG A 148 8.59 -14.31 0.38
CA ARG A 148 9.57 -13.26 0.71
C ARG A 148 9.65 -12.29 -0.46
N ARG A 149 9.65 -10.99 -0.18
CA ARG A 149 9.75 -9.94 -1.18
C ARG A 149 10.85 -8.96 -0.81
N GLY A 150 11.66 -8.59 -1.77
CA GLY A 150 12.56 -7.44 -1.73
C GLY A 150 12.09 -6.39 -2.72
N SER A 151 12.10 -5.12 -2.33
CA SER A 151 11.65 -4.00 -3.16
C SER A 151 12.74 -2.94 -3.25
N LEU A 152 12.83 -2.28 -4.40
CA LEU A 152 13.66 -1.10 -4.63
C LEU A 152 12.83 -0.04 -5.34
N ASP A 153 12.75 1.17 -4.76
CA ASP A 153 11.97 2.26 -5.29
C ASP A 153 12.81 3.52 -5.46
N VAL A 154 12.61 4.21 -6.58
CA VAL A 154 13.19 5.52 -6.87
C VAL A 154 12.06 6.50 -7.11
N GLU A 155 12.11 7.65 -6.46
CA GLU A 155 11.10 8.68 -6.56
C GLU A 155 11.72 10.03 -6.89
N ARG A 156 11.00 10.83 -7.67
CA ARG A 156 11.38 12.20 -8.02
C ARG A 156 10.21 13.15 -7.80
N TYR A 157 10.45 14.20 -7.05
CA TYR A 157 9.51 15.30 -6.84
C TYR A 157 9.91 16.50 -7.68
N VAL A 158 8.99 16.98 -8.53
CA VAL A 158 9.19 18.14 -9.41
C VAL A 158 7.95 19.02 -9.34
N GLY A 159 8.06 20.17 -8.68
CA GLY A 159 6.91 21.04 -8.46
C GLY A 159 5.80 20.34 -7.69
N THR A 160 4.63 20.21 -8.30
CA THR A 160 3.46 19.52 -7.73
C THR A 160 3.34 18.06 -8.18
N TRP A 161 4.34 17.53 -8.84
CA TRP A 161 4.34 16.18 -9.37
C TRP A 161 5.29 15.28 -8.60
N ARG A 162 4.88 14.03 -8.43
CA ARG A 162 5.74 12.92 -8.01
C ARG A 162 5.74 11.88 -9.11
N LEU A 163 6.93 11.49 -9.53
CA LEU A 163 7.18 10.36 -10.41
C LEU A 163 7.88 9.28 -9.61
N ALA A 164 7.49 8.02 -9.77
CA ALA A 164 8.19 6.94 -9.11
C ALA A 164 8.28 5.71 -10.02
N TYR A 165 9.34 4.95 -9.80
CA TYR A 165 9.56 3.63 -10.37
C TYR A 165 9.92 2.68 -9.25
N GLY A 166 9.27 1.51 -9.23
CA GLY A 166 9.51 0.43 -8.29
C GLY A 166 9.86 -0.87 -9.02
N TYR A 167 10.69 -1.68 -8.38
CA TYR A 167 10.97 -3.05 -8.76
C TYR A 167 10.81 -3.96 -7.56
N ASP A 168 10.01 -5.01 -7.70
CA ASP A 168 9.80 -6.05 -6.70
C ASP A 168 10.39 -7.38 -7.17
N LEU A 169 11.07 -8.08 -6.27
CA LEU A 169 11.51 -9.45 -6.44
C LEU A 169 10.88 -10.34 -5.36
N THR A 170 9.90 -11.13 -5.75
CA THR A 170 9.18 -12.05 -4.87
C THR A 170 9.71 -13.48 -5.03
N ARG A 171 9.88 -14.19 -3.92
CA ARG A 171 10.17 -15.62 -3.88
C ARG A 171 8.95 -16.39 -3.40
N LEU A 172 8.48 -17.31 -4.24
CA LEU A 172 7.36 -18.21 -3.98
C LEU A 172 7.74 -19.63 -4.40
N HIS A 173 7.69 -20.61 -3.49
CA HIS A 173 8.00 -22.02 -3.77
C HIS A 173 9.35 -22.21 -4.52
N GLY A 174 10.36 -21.40 -4.20
CA GLY A 174 11.65 -21.44 -4.87
C GLY A 174 11.74 -20.63 -6.18
N ALA A 175 10.61 -20.28 -6.80
CA ALA A 175 10.57 -19.41 -7.97
C ALA A 175 10.88 -17.95 -7.61
N ARG A 176 11.47 -17.23 -8.55
CA ARG A 176 11.72 -15.79 -8.49
C ARG A 176 10.76 -15.08 -9.44
N LEU A 177 9.97 -14.18 -8.93
CA LEU A 177 8.96 -13.44 -9.64
C LEU A 177 9.34 -11.96 -9.58
N GLY A 178 9.58 -11.34 -10.73
CA GLY A 178 9.92 -9.93 -10.83
C GLY A 178 8.77 -9.11 -11.37
N SER A 179 8.47 -7.98 -10.75
CA SER A 179 7.48 -7.02 -11.24
C SER A 179 7.99 -5.59 -11.16
N HIS A 180 7.47 -4.75 -12.03
CA HIS A 180 7.79 -3.34 -12.18
C HIS A 180 6.54 -2.50 -12.00
N GLU A 181 6.70 -1.33 -11.39
CA GLU A 181 5.65 -0.34 -11.27
C GLU A 181 6.17 1.05 -11.66
N VAL A 182 5.33 1.80 -12.38
CA VAL A 182 5.53 3.23 -12.63
C VAL A 182 4.34 3.96 -12.04
N SER A 183 4.59 5.06 -11.36
CA SER A 183 3.53 5.91 -10.84
C SER A 183 3.79 7.39 -11.09
N ILE A 184 2.69 8.13 -11.29
CA ILE A 184 2.66 9.57 -11.38
C ILE A 184 1.55 10.09 -10.48
N ASP A 185 1.90 10.99 -9.55
CA ASP A 185 0.95 11.66 -8.67
C ASP A 185 1.02 13.17 -8.90
N ARG A 186 -0.13 13.84 -8.88
CA ARG A 186 -0.25 15.29 -8.90
C ARG A 186 -0.87 15.77 -7.61
N TYR A 187 -0.18 16.67 -6.93
CA TYR A 187 -0.67 17.39 -5.75
C TYR A 187 -1.35 18.68 -6.20
N TYR A 188 -2.54 18.97 -5.65
CA TYR A 188 -3.30 20.18 -5.93
C TYR A 188 -4.02 20.61 -4.65
N GLY A 189 -4.50 21.88 -4.64
CA GLY A 189 -4.99 22.43 -3.38
C GLY A 189 -3.90 22.44 -2.31
N ASP A 190 -4.31 22.34 -1.07
CA ASP A 190 -3.39 22.31 0.08
C ASP A 190 -2.93 20.88 0.43
N ARG A 191 -3.83 19.88 0.27
CA ARG A 191 -3.63 18.50 0.77
C ARG A 191 -4.16 17.43 -0.18
N ASP A 192 -4.60 17.81 -1.37
CA ASP A 192 -5.25 16.90 -2.32
C ASP A 192 -4.24 16.22 -3.23
N VAL A 193 -4.54 15.01 -3.63
CA VAL A 193 -3.71 14.26 -4.58
C VAL A 193 -4.56 13.41 -5.50
N VAL A 194 -4.14 13.32 -6.76
CA VAL A 194 -4.63 12.32 -7.72
C VAL A 194 -3.42 11.64 -8.35
N GLY A 195 -3.52 10.35 -8.62
CA GLY A 195 -2.41 9.59 -9.18
C GLY A 195 -2.85 8.46 -10.09
N LEU A 196 -1.95 8.09 -11.00
CA LEU A 196 -2.05 6.93 -11.89
C LEU A 196 -0.88 5.99 -11.60
N ARG A 197 -1.13 4.68 -11.67
CA ARG A 197 -0.13 3.63 -11.54
C ARG A 197 -0.30 2.59 -12.62
N LEU A 198 0.83 2.09 -13.10
CA LEU A 198 0.92 1.02 -14.07
C LEU A 198 1.90 -0.02 -13.56
N GLY A 199 1.48 -1.28 -13.52
CA GLY A 199 2.29 -2.41 -13.07
C GLY A 199 2.37 -3.50 -14.13
N HIS A 200 3.53 -4.17 -14.22
CA HIS A 200 3.72 -5.31 -15.11
C HIS A 200 4.78 -6.24 -14.55
N GLY A 201 4.56 -7.55 -14.72
CA GLY A 201 5.55 -8.54 -14.31
C GLY A 201 4.94 -9.87 -13.89
N LYS A 202 5.62 -10.55 -12.96
CA LYS A 202 5.15 -11.81 -12.37
C LYS A 202 4.99 -11.66 -10.87
N GLU A 203 3.89 -12.18 -10.36
CA GLU A 203 3.53 -12.07 -8.95
C GLU A 203 2.97 -13.35 -8.37
N ALA A 204 2.87 -13.40 -7.04
CA ALA A 204 2.13 -14.44 -6.32
C ALA A 204 0.64 -14.10 -6.36
N SER A 205 -0.13 -14.81 -7.18
CA SER A 205 -1.59 -14.68 -7.28
C SER A 205 -2.29 -15.76 -6.46
N GLN A 206 -3.43 -15.40 -5.87
CA GLN A 206 -4.19 -16.29 -5.02
C GLN A 206 -5.28 -17.02 -5.80
N ARG A 207 -5.50 -18.28 -5.46
CA ARG A 207 -6.52 -19.17 -5.99
C ARG A 207 -7.51 -19.56 -4.89
N PRO A 208 -8.69 -20.10 -5.24
CA PRO A 208 -9.58 -20.71 -4.26
C PRO A 208 -8.84 -21.68 -3.34
N GLY A 209 -9.21 -21.70 -2.04
CA GLY A 209 -8.53 -22.47 -1.01
C GLY A 209 -7.20 -21.86 -0.53
N GLY A 210 -6.96 -20.57 -0.81
CA GLY A 210 -5.76 -19.85 -0.30
C GLY A 210 -4.44 -20.24 -0.98
N VAL A 211 -4.48 -21.02 -2.06
CA VAL A 211 -3.29 -21.48 -2.78
C VAL A 211 -2.66 -20.31 -3.55
N LEU A 212 -1.34 -20.12 -3.37
CA LEU A 212 -0.57 -19.12 -4.10
C LEU A 212 0.14 -19.75 -5.31
N VAL A 213 -0.02 -19.10 -6.46
CA VAL A 213 0.61 -19.48 -7.74
C VAL A 213 1.34 -18.29 -8.35
N ALA A 214 2.34 -18.55 -9.17
CA ALA A 214 2.97 -17.50 -9.98
C ALA A 214 2.06 -17.15 -11.15
N ALA A 215 1.76 -15.88 -11.35
CA ALA A 215 1.00 -15.36 -12.49
C ALA A 215 1.72 -14.17 -13.11
N GLY A 216 1.67 -14.07 -14.44
CA GLY A 216 1.98 -12.84 -15.15
C GLY A 216 0.85 -11.85 -14.96
N VAL A 217 1.17 -10.61 -14.65
CA VAL A 217 0.19 -9.56 -14.35
C VAL A 217 0.48 -8.30 -15.14
N SER A 218 -0.62 -7.62 -15.55
CA SER A 218 -0.60 -6.24 -16.03
C SER A 218 -1.69 -5.50 -15.29
N ALA A 219 -1.35 -4.38 -14.67
CA ALA A 219 -2.25 -3.63 -13.82
C ALA A 219 -2.25 -2.14 -14.16
N ALA A 220 -3.42 -1.51 -14.08
CA ALA A 220 -3.56 -0.06 -14.15
C ALA A 220 -4.59 0.39 -13.12
N TRP A 221 -4.27 1.45 -12.38
CA TRP A 221 -5.25 2.03 -11.46
C TRP A 221 -5.02 3.51 -11.21
N VAL A 222 -6.11 4.17 -10.87
CA VAL A 222 -6.15 5.56 -10.43
C VAL A 222 -6.51 5.64 -8.96
N ARG A 223 -6.07 6.70 -8.32
CA ARG A 223 -6.35 6.94 -6.91
C ARG A 223 -6.40 8.43 -6.61
N GLY A 224 -7.01 8.78 -5.49
CA GLY A 224 -6.99 10.15 -5.00
C GLY A 224 -7.33 10.27 -3.54
N THR A 225 -6.96 11.40 -2.97
CA THR A 225 -7.42 11.90 -1.68
C THR A 225 -7.93 13.31 -1.91
N HIS A 226 -9.13 13.59 -1.45
CA HIS A 226 -9.75 14.91 -1.57
C HIS A 226 -10.27 15.36 -0.21
N TRP A 227 -9.73 16.49 0.28
CA TRP A 227 -10.15 17.13 1.54
C TRP A 227 -11.30 18.08 1.26
N PHE A 228 -12.52 17.67 1.63
CA PHE A 228 -13.71 18.51 1.50
C PHE A 228 -13.96 19.38 2.74
N SER A 229 -13.17 19.21 3.78
CA SER A 229 -13.11 20.11 4.94
C SER A 229 -11.73 20.01 5.62
N PRO A 230 -11.39 20.91 6.57
CA PRO A 230 -10.11 20.84 7.30
C PRO A 230 -9.89 19.52 8.07
N ARG A 231 -10.98 18.80 8.36
CA ARG A 231 -10.95 17.57 9.19
C ARG A 231 -11.40 16.31 8.46
N TRP A 232 -11.96 16.41 7.25
CA TRP A 232 -12.50 15.28 6.53
C TRP A 232 -11.98 15.17 5.13
N ALA A 233 -11.57 13.96 4.76
CA ALA A 233 -11.16 13.64 3.41
C ALA A 233 -11.87 12.37 2.90
N LEU A 234 -12.05 12.32 1.61
CA LEU A 234 -12.42 11.15 0.83
C LEU A 234 -11.15 10.56 0.20
N ASP A 235 -10.86 9.31 0.51
CA ASP A 235 -9.87 8.49 -0.19
C ASP A 235 -10.62 7.62 -1.20
N TRP A 236 -10.11 7.49 -2.42
CA TRP A 236 -10.71 6.66 -3.44
C TRP A 236 -9.67 6.05 -4.36
N SER A 237 -9.97 4.88 -4.87
CA SER A 237 -9.17 4.26 -5.92
C SER A 237 -10.00 3.29 -6.74
N ALA A 238 -9.62 3.10 -8.00
CA ALA A 238 -10.22 2.11 -8.89
C ALA A 238 -9.16 1.60 -9.86
N GLY A 239 -9.26 0.33 -10.24
CA GLY A 239 -8.27 -0.26 -11.12
C GLY A 239 -8.68 -1.59 -11.71
N HIS A 240 -7.80 -2.07 -12.58
CA HIS A 240 -7.94 -3.36 -13.24
C HIS A 240 -6.59 -4.10 -13.22
N VAL A 241 -6.65 -5.41 -13.02
CA VAL A 241 -5.52 -6.33 -13.07
C VAL A 241 -5.87 -7.47 -14.01
N ALA A 242 -5.18 -7.53 -15.14
CA ALA A 242 -5.21 -8.66 -16.05
C ALA A 242 -4.15 -9.69 -15.64
N GLN A 243 -4.51 -10.98 -15.68
CA GLN A 243 -3.62 -12.08 -15.31
C GLN A 243 -3.56 -13.10 -16.45
N ASP A 244 -2.37 -13.66 -16.72
CA ASP A 244 -2.18 -14.75 -17.68
C ASP A 244 -2.74 -16.09 -17.18
N VAL A 245 -2.93 -16.21 -15.88
CA VAL A 245 -3.44 -17.40 -15.20
C VAL A 245 -4.48 -16.98 -14.18
N GLY A 246 -5.68 -17.52 -14.24
CA GLY A 246 -6.74 -17.36 -13.22
C GLY A 246 -7.89 -16.52 -13.67
N TYR A 247 -7.94 -15.31 -13.23
CA TYR A 247 -9.06 -14.40 -13.39
C TYR A 247 -8.53 -12.97 -13.45
N ASP A 248 -9.17 -12.15 -14.23
CA ASP A 248 -8.99 -10.71 -14.20
C ASP A 248 -9.79 -10.11 -13.04
N ARG A 249 -9.32 -9.00 -12.52
CA ARG A 249 -9.96 -8.29 -11.41
C ARG A 249 -10.14 -6.83 -11.75
N THR A 250 -11.35 -6.35 -11.58
CA THR A 250 -11.66 -4.92 -11.54
C THR A 250 -12.06 -4.57 -10.12
N TRP A 251 -11.59 -3.47 -9.59
CA TRP A 251 -11.85 -3.10 -8.20
C TRP A 251 -12.10 -1.62 -8.01
N MET A 252 -12.82 -1.32 -6.94
CA MET A 252 -13.06 0.02 -6.45
C MET A 252 -12.94 0.04 -4.93
N GLN A 253 -12.36 1.11 -4.41
CA GLN A 253 -12.22 1.37 -2.98
C GLN A 253 -12.66 2.80 -2.68
N LEU A 254 -13.38 2.96 -1.58
CA LEU A 254 -13.74 4.24 -1.00
C LEU A 254 -13.35 4.26 0.48
N GLY A 255 -12.86 5.39 0.94
CA GLY A 255 -12.47 5.59 2.33
C GLY A 255 -12.88 6.97 2.83
N LEU A 256 -13.33 7.02 4.06
CA LEU A 256 -13.56 8.27 4.77
C LEU A 256 -12.50 8.44 5.85
N ARG A 257 -11.81 9.57 5.84
CA ARG A 257 -10.77 9.93 6.79
C ARG A 257 -11.20 11.10 7.64
N ARG A 258 -10.97 11.00 8.94
CA ARG A 258 -11.17 12.09 9.88
C ARG A 258 -9.89 12.42 10.62
N GLU A 259 -9.55 13.69 10.68
CA GLU A 259 -8.46 14.26 11.49
C GLU A 259 -9.04 14.93 12.75
N PHE A 260 -8.36 14.77 13.90
CA PHE A 260 -8.81 15.24 15.23
C PHE A 260 -7.93 16.38 15.76
#